data_6be352b10bf7777c5c9fa03c4e636102
#
_entry.id   6be352b10bf7777c5c9fa03c4e636102
#
_cell.length_a   1.000
_cell.length_b   1.000
_cell.length_c   1.000
_cell.angle_alpha   90.00
_cell.angle_beta   90.00
_cell.angle_gamma   90.00
#
_symmetry.space_group_name_H-M   'P 1'
#
loop_
_entity.id
_entity.type
_entity.pdbx_description
1 polymer ?
#
loop_
_entity_poly.entity_id
_entity_poly.type
_entity_poly.pdbx_seq_one_letter_code
_entity_poly.pdbx_strand_id
1 'polypeptide(L)'
;MKEIKAYIKSMKRDAVTHALHEIEGLEGASFSNVIGFGRGKEKSSGLSPDFDPSGYVKHVKVEVVCHDGLADEVIEVIHQAAHTGLRGDGRIFVTDVNRDIRIQDKPETSQ
;
A
#
# COMPACT_ATOMS: atom_id res chain seq x y z
N MET A 1 12.95 8.84 -7.44
CA MET A 1 11.87 7.85 -7.52
C MET A 1 11.63 7.23 -6.17
N LYS A 2 10.40 7.04 -5.82
CA LYS A 2 10.02 6.52 -4.51
C LYS A 2 9.17 5.27 -4.64
N GLU A 3 9.33 4.36 -3.69
CA GLU A 3 8.38 3.28 -3.50
C GLU A 3 7.52 3.60 -2.29
N ILE A 4 6.21 3.52 -2.47
CA ILE A 4 5.24 3.74 -1.43
C ILE A 4 4.55 2.42 -1.18
N LYS A 5 4.65 1.94 0.05
CA LYS A 5 4.08 0.66 0.46
C LYS A 5 3.10 0.92 1.58
N ALA A 6 1.87 0.52 1.39
CA ALA A 6 0.83 0.76 2.38
C ALA A 6 0.18 -0.55 2.76
N TYR A 7 -0.07 -0.71 4.06
CA TYR A 7 -0.83 -1.83 4.58
C TYR A 7 -2.17 -1.26 5.02
N ILE A 8 -3.24 -1.67 4.37
CA ILE A 8 -4.56 -1.09 4.56
C ILE A 8 -5.56 -2.18 4.93
N LYS A 9 -6.68 -1.79 5.50
CA LYS A 9 -7.77 -2.72 5.75
C LYS A 9 -8.29 -3.26 4.42
N SER A 10 -8.61 -4.55 4.39
CA SER A 10 -9.03 -5.18 3.14
C SER A 10 -10.30 -4.53 2.58
N MET A 11 -11.18 -4.06 3.45
CA MET A 11 -12.41 -3.39 2.99
C MET A 11 -12.13 -2.07 2.27
N LYS A 12 -10.92 -1.54 2.40
CA LYS A 12 -10.55 -0.27 1.77
C LYS A 12 -9.84 -0.45 0.44
N ARG A 13 -9.61 -1.68 0.01
CA ARG A 13 -8.88 -1.94 -1.24
C ARG A 13 -9.49 -1.22 -2.43
N ASP A 14 -10.80 -1.33 -2.58
CA ASP A 14 -11.44 -0.75 -3.76
C ASP A 14 -11.40 0.77 -3.73
N ALA A 15 -11.61 1.37 -2.56
CA ALA A 15 -11.54 2.82 -2.44
C ALA A 15 -10.15 3.34 -2.77
N VAL A 16 -9.11 2.65 -2.27
CA VAL A 16 -7.73 3.05 -2.55
C VAL A 16 -7.42 2.86 -4.04
N THR A 17 -7.86 1.74 -4.61
CA THR A 17 -7.63 1.49 -6.03
C THR A 17 -8.25 2.60 -6.88
N HIS A 18 -9.50 2.95 -6.58
CA HIS A 18 -10.19 3.99 -7.32
C HIS A 18 -9.47 5.33 -7.19
N ALA A 19 -9.06 5.67 -5.98
CA ALA A 19 -8.39 6.94 -5.74
C ALA A 19 -7.06 7.02 -6.47
N LEU A 20 -6.31 5.92 -6.52
CA LEU A 20 -5.02 5.90 -7.22
C LEU A 20 -5.23 6.05 -8.73
N HIS A 21 -6.29 5.50 -9.28
CA HIS A 21 -6.59 5.66 -10.71
C HIS A 21 -6.82 7.11 -11.10
N GLU A 22 -7.22 7.95 -10.16
CA GLU A 22 -7.48 9.36 -10.44
C GLU A 22 -6.21 10.20 -10.50
N ILE A 23 -5.08 9.66 -10.09
CA ILE A 23 -3.83 10.43 -10.11
C ILE A 23 -3.26 10.43 -11.51
N GLU A 24 -3.20 11.62 -12.09
CA GLU A 24 -2.65 11.78 -13.42
C GLU A 24 -1.15 11.54 -13.40
N GLY A 25 -0.64 10.74 -14.33
CA GLY A 25 0.77 10.45 -14.42
C GLY A 25 1.22 9.23 -13.64
N LEU A 26 0.32 8.64 -12.84
CA LEU A 26 0.65 7.42 -12.11
C LEU A 26 0.44 6.22 -13.03
N GLU A 27 1.47 5.39 -13.15
CA GLU A 27 1.43 4.28 -14.11
C GLU A 27 0.69 3.06 -13.58
N GLY A 28 0.75 2.83 -12.27
CA GLY A 28 0.04 1.69 -11.74
C GLY A 28 0.36 1.43 -10.28
N ALA A 29 -0.28 0.41 -9.75
CA ALA A 29 -0.09 -0.04 -8.38
C ALA A 29 -0.32 -1.54 -8.34
N SER A 30 0.31 -2.19 -7.39
CA SER A 30 0.14 -3.62 -7.17
C SER A 30 -0.52 -3.85 -5.82
N PHE A 31 -1.36 -4.86 -5.75
CA PHE A 31 -2.09 -5.19 -4.52
C PHE A 31 -1.88 -6.65 -4.22
N SER A 32 -1.68 -6.96 -2.93
CA SER A 32 -1.57 -8.34 -2.50
C SER A 32 -2.18 -8.49 -1.11
N ASN A 33 -2.69 -9.68 -0.84
CA ASN A 33 -3.20 -9.98 0.49
C ASN A 33 -2.05 -10.43 1.37
N VAL A 34 -2.02 -9.93 2.60
CA VAL A 34 -0.97 -10.29 3.55
C VAL A 34 -1.60 -10.66 4.88
N ILE A 35 -0.88 -11.50 5.62
CA ILE A 35 -1.27 -11.94 6.95
C ILE A 35 -0.13 -11.61 7.87
N GLY A 36 -0.42 -10.99 9.01
CA GLY A 36 0.59 -10.67 9.98
C GLY A 36 0.02 -10.71 11.38
N PHE A 37 0.76 -10.20 12.33
CA PHE A 37 0.22 -10.03 13.66
C PHE A 37 0.61 -8.66 14.18
N GLY A 38 -0.20 -8.15 15.10
CA GLY A 38 0.08 -6.91 15.78
C GLY A 38 -0.07 -7.11 17.26
N ARG A 39 0.50 -6.19 18.02
CA ARG A 39 0.53 -6.39 19.47
C ARG A 39 -0.60 -5.64 20.14
N GLY A 40 -1.34 -6.36 20.96
CA GLY A 40 -2.25 -5.78 21.93
C GLY A 40 -3.55 -5.26 21.41
N LYS A 41 -3.68 -5.06 20.13
CA LYS A 41 -4.87 -4.40 19.60
C LYS A 41 -5.87 -5.38 19.04
N GLU A 42 -5.37 -6.46 18.52
CA GLU A 42 -6.18 -7.46 17.86
C GLU A 42 -7.22 -8.02 18.79
N LYS A 43 -6.92 -8.07 20.06
CA LYS A 43 -7.86 -8.61 21.02
C LYS A 43 -9.12 -7.77 21.11
N SER A 44 -8.97 -6.46 21.04
CA SER A 44 -10.14 -5.59 21.15
C SER A 44 -10.79 -5.35 19.80
N SER A 45 -10.20 -5.85 18.74
CA SER A 45 -10.74 -5.64 17.40
C SER A 45 -11.26 -6.93 16.81
N GLY A 46 -11.66 -7.88 17.65
CA GLY A 46 -12.23 -9.12 17.16
C GLY A 46 -13.46 -8.96 16.31
N LEU A 47 -14.05 -7.75 16.31
CA LEU A 47 -15.20 -7.46 15.45
C LEU A 47 -14.82 -6.99 14.07
N SER A 48 -13.53 -6.73 13.85
CA SER A 48 -13.06 -6.31 12.53
C SER A 48 -13.16 -7.46 11.53
N PRO A 49 -13.63 -7.22 10.32
CA PRO A 49 -13.66 -8.27 9.31
C PRO A 49 -12.28 -8.78 8.93
N ASP A 50 -11.23 -8.04 9.27
CA ASP A 50 -9.87 -8.47 8.99
C ASP A 50 -9.27 -9.30 10.11
N PHE A 51 -9.98 -9.47 11.20
CA PHE A 51 -9.50 -10.22 12.34
C PHE A 51 -9.70 -11.71 12.12
N ASP A 52 -8.66 -12.47 12.38
CA ASP A 52 -8.68 -13.93 12.24
C ASP A 52 -8.70 -14.54 13.65
N PRO A 53 -9.57 -15.53 13.91
CA PRO A 53 -9.62 -16.16 15.24
C PRO A 53 -8.29 -16.76 15.69
N SER A 54 -7.40 -17.07 14.77
CA SER A 54 -6.08 -17.58 15.12
C SER A 54 -5.14 -16.51 15.64
N GLY A 55 -5.57 -15.26 15.64
CA GLY A 55 -4.75 -14.14 16.13
C GLY A 55 -4.00 -13.42 15.03
N TYR A 56 -4.15 -13.84 13.81
CA TYR A 56 -3.54 -13.14 12.69
C TYR A 56 -4.44 -12.02 12.21
N VAL A 57 -3.82 -10.99 11.67
CA VAL A 57 -4.53 -9.84 11.09
C VAL A 57 -4.30 -9.86 9.59
N LYS A 58 -5.38 -9.72 8.84
CA LYS A 58 -5.33 -9.71 7.39
C LYS A 58 -5.34 -8.27 6.90
N HIS A 59 -4.47 -7.99 5.95
CA HIS A 59 -4.40 -6.67 5.33
C HIS A 59 -4.21 -6.82 3.84
N VAL A 60 -4.41 -5.74 3.13
CA VAL A 60 -4.01 -5.62 1.74
C VAL A 60 -2.77 -4.75 1.69
N LYS A 61 -1.74 -5.22 1.02
CA LYS A 61 -0.53 -4.46 0.79
C LYS A 61 -0.63 -3.79 -0.56
N VAL A 62 -0.43 -2.47 -0.59
CA VAL A 62 -0.42 -1.67 -1.80
C VAL A 62 1.00 -1.25 -2.07
N GLU A 63 1.48 -1.45 -3.29
CA GLU A 63 2.83 -1.06 -3.67
C GLU A 63 2.76 -0.17 -4.90
N VAL A 64 3.35 1.01 -4.79
CA VAL A 64 3.38 1.99 -5.88
C VAL A 64 4.81 2.49 -6.00
N VAL A 65 5.33 2.50 -7.22
CA VAL A 65 6.60 3.16 -7.51
C VAL A 65 6.30 4.34 -8.42
N CYS A 66 6.79 5.51 -8.04
CA CYS A 66 6.46 6.71 -8.79
C CYS A 66 7.60 7.73 -8.70
N HIS A 67 7.53 8.72 -9.56
CA HIS A 67 8.47 9.83 -9.52
C HIS A 67 8.32 10.61 -8.22
N ASP A 68 9.42 11.24 -7.80
CA ASP A 68 9.41 12.02 -6.57
C ASP A 68 8.28 13.05 -6.56
N GLY A 69 8.01 13.65 -7.69
CA GLY A 69 6.99 14.69 -7.79
C GLY A 69 5.57 14.20 -7.53
N LEU A 70 5.32 12.89 -7.65
CA LEU A 70 4.00 12.32 -7.37
C LEU A 70 3.89 11.72 -5.98
N ALA A 71 5.01 11.58 -5.27
CA ALA A 71 5.01 10.79 -4.04
C ALA A 71 4.06 11.35 -3.00
N ASP A 72 4.09 12.66 -2.78
CA ASP A 72 3.24 13.26 -1.75
C ASP A 72 1.77 13.11 -2.09
N GLU A 73 1.42 13.25 -3.35
CA GLU A 73 0.03 13.08 -3.76
C GLU A 73 -0.43 11.62 -3.57
N VAL A 74 0.43 10.67 -3.91
CA VAL A 74 0.11 9.25 -3.72
C VAL A 74 -0.12 8.96 -2.24
N ILE A 75 0.78 9.45 -1.38
CA ILE A 75 0.66 9.25 0.06
C ILE A 75 -0.65 9.84 0.58
N GLU A 76 -0.95 11.05 0.17
CA GLU A 76 -2.16 11.73 0.64
C GLU A 76 -3.42 11.00 0.19
N VAL A 77 -3.44 10.56 -1.06
CA VAL A 77 -4.59 9.87 -1.61
C VAL A 77 -4.84 8.53 -0.90
N ILE A 78 -3.76 7.77 -0.67
CA ILE A 78 -3.89 6.51 0.04
C ILE A 78 -4.36 6.77 1.46
N HIS A 79 -3.77 7.74 2.13
CA HIS A 79 -4.12 8.06 3.51
C HIS A 79 -5.61 8.39 3.63
N GLN A 80 -6.11 9.25 2.75
CA GLN A 80 -7.51 9.65 2.83
C GLN A 80 -8.46 8.51 2.49
N ALA A 81 -8.13 7.74 1.45
CA ALA A 81 -9.00 6.67 1.03
C ALA A 81 -9.04 5.51 2.01
N ALA A 82 -7.96 5.26 2.72
CA ALA A 82 -7.86 4.13 3.64
C ALA A 82 -8.24 4.49 5.08
N HIS A 83 -8.27 5.75 5.41
CA HIS A 83 -8.45 6.21 6.79
C HIS A 83 -9.87 5.95 7.29
N THR A 84 -9.99 5.34 8.46
CA THR A 84 -11.28 5.21 9.17
C THR A 84 -11.23 5.89 10.53
N GLY A 85 -10.03 6.13 11.07
CA GLY A 85 -9.88 6.65 12.42
C GLY A 85 -9.99 5.59 13.49
N LEU A 86 -10.17 4.34 13.09
CA LEU A 86 -10.28 3.22 14.01
C LEU A 86 -8.97 2.45 14.02
N ARG A 87 -8.83 1.55 14.99
CA ARG A 87 -7.64 0.72 15.06
C ARG A 87 -7.49 -0.14 13.82
N GLY A 88 -6.25 -0.38 13.45
CA GLY A 88 -5.96 -1.28 12.35
C GLY A 88 -6.01 -0.64 10.98
N ASP A 89 -6.06 0.70 10.91
CA ASP A 89 -6.06 1.39 9.62
C ASP A 89 -4.80 1.10 8.82
N GLY A 90 -3.68 0.81 9.48
CA GLY A 90 -2.48 0.42 8.80
C GLY A 90 -1.42 1.51 8.77
N ARG A 91 -0.46 1.35 7.87
CA ARG A 91 0.70 2.22 7.80
C ARG A 91 1.14 2.41 6.37
N ILE A 92 1.80 3.52 6.14
CA ILE A 92 2.41 3.83 4.85
C ILE A 92 3.90 4.00 5.07
N PHE A 93 4.70 3.29 4.28
CA PHE A 93 6.16 3.39 4.29
C PHE A 93 6.62 3.93 2.95
N VAL A 94 7.67 4.74 2.99
CA VAL A 94 8.23 5.34 1.79
C VAL A 94 9.71 5.08 1.77
N THR A 95 10.23 4.56 0.66
CA THR A 95 11.65 4.33 0.50
C THR A 95 12.10 4.85 -0.85
N ASP A 96 13.40 5.08 -0.97
CA ASP A 96 14.00 5.49 -2.24
C ASP A 96 14.20 4.28 -3.12
N VAL A 97 13.97 4.47 -4.42
CA VAL A 97 14.27 3.46 -5.44
C VAL A 97 15.52 3.92 -6.18
N ASN A 98 16.56 3.10 -6.12
CA ASN A 98 17.84 3.46 -6.72
C ASN A 98 17.85 3.24 -8.22
N ARG A 99 17.17 2.23 -8.70
CA ARG A 99 17.21 1.89 -10.12
C ARG A 99 15.84 1.40 -10.55
N ASP A 100 15.49 1.74 -11.78
CA ASP A 100 14.24 1.35 -12.41
C ASP A 100 14.56 0.91 -13.82
N ILE A 101 14.44 -0.39 -14.08
CA ILE A 101 14.77 -0.97 -15.38
C ILE A 101 13.53 -1.65 -15.92
N ARG A 102 13.09 -1.22 -17.10
CA ARG A 102 11.94 -1.82 -17.76
C ARG A 102 12.38 -3.13 -18.40
N ILE A 103 11.68 -4.20 -18.08
CA ILE A 103 12.07 -5.51 -18.59
C ILE A 103 12.01 -5.58 -20.11
N GLN A 104 11.10 -4.84 -20.74
CA GLN A 104 10.98 -4.83 -22.19
C GLN A 104 12.18 -4.24 -22.89
N ASP A 105 12.97 -3.43 -22.19
CA ASP A 105 14.14 -2.83 -22.80
C ASP A 105 15.28 -3.83 -22.81
N LYS A 106 16.23 -3.63 -23.73
CA LYS A 106 17.40 -4.49 -23.77
C LYS A 106 18.25 -4.26 -22.54
N PRO A 107 18.81 -5.33 -21.96
CA PRO A 107 19.72 -5.16 -20.85
C PRO A 107 20.92 -4.31 -21.29
N GLU A 108 21.40 -3.47 -20.35
CA GLU A 108 22.61 -2.71 -20.60
C GLU A 108 23.79 -3.56 -20.20
N THR A 109 24.48 -4.09 -21.18
CA THR A 109 25.57 -5.01 -20.90
C THR A 109 26.93 -4.39 -21.10
N SER A 110 26.99 -3.23 -21.68
CA SER A 110 28.26 -2.56 -21.96
C SER A 110 28.66 -1.56 -20.90
N GLN A 111 27.92 -1.51 -19.84
CA GLN A 111 28.14 -0.53 -18.77
C GLN A 111 29.12 -0.98 -17.70
#